data_9adcd56c9fabdb03497d2210f4d0412a
#
_entry.id   9adcd56c9fabdb03497d2210f4d0412a
#
_cell.length_a   1.000
_cell.length_b   1.000
_cell.length_c   1.000
_cell.angle_alpha   90.00
_cell.angle_beta   90.00
_cell.angle_gamma   90.00
#
_symmetry.space_group_name_H-M   'P 1'
#
loop_
_entity.id
_entity.type
_entity.pdbx_description
1 polymer ?
#
loop_
_entity_poly.entity_id
_entity_poly.type
_entity_poly.pdbx_seq_one_letter_code
_entity_poly.pdbx_strand_id
1 'polypeptide(L)'
;FMIPNMWLAGSPLASIIASVSLVNTRQMLYSASFAPMCANERKRLSFLFSATVTDESFGVNMANFATGTWNVPRATIVNICSCTSWTLSNVAGVLIGGALGIPLAIASFAMTSIFICLLVTQKITFENVVAAVVAIVGVFTCKAVGLAGPAILVGAILGVVAAMLVSQVRRQRRAEDAALEEKIAKAAGEGDDER
;
A
#
# COMPACT_ATOMS: atom_id res chain seq x y z
N PHE A 1 0.36 17.59 3.60
CA PHE A 1 1.58 17.76 4.38
C PHE A 1 2.82 18.04 3.50
N MET A 2 2.99 17.31 2.38
CA MET A 2 4.10 17.55 1.45
C MET A 2 4.02 18.93 0.77
N ILE A 3 2.84 19.33 0.32
CA ILE A 3 2.64 20.58 -0.42
C ILE A 3 3.13 21.81 0.35
N PRO A 4 2.70 22.05 1.61
CA PRO A 4 3.17 23.20 2.39
C PRO A 4 4.69 23.17 2.60
N ASN A 5 5.26 22.01 2.91
CA ASN A 5 6.70 21.90 3.15
C ASN A 5 7.53 22.19 1.90
N MET A 6 7.12 21.69 0.73
CA MET A 6 7.79 21.94 -0.54
C MET A 6 7.61 23.39 -0.99
N TRP A 7 6.44 23.98 -0.73
CA TRP A 7 6.17 25.39 -1.02
C TRP A 7 7.05 26.31 -0.19
N LEU A 8 7.12 26.08 1.13
CA LEU A 8 7.99 26.84 2.04
C LEU A 8 9.49 26.66 1.71
N ALA A 9 9.87 25.51 1.17
CA ALA A 9 11.23 25.25 0.69
C ALA A 9 11.54 25.89 -0.70
N GLY A 10 10.58 26.65 -1.28
CA GLY A 10 10.78 27.32 -2.57
C GLY A 10 10.82 26.39 -3.79
N SER A 11 10.25 25.17 -3.67
CA SER A 11 10.24 24.20 -4.77
C SER A 11 9.36 24.68 -5.93
N PRO A 12 9.76 24.46 -7.20
CA PRO A 12 8.93 24.80 -8.36
C PRO A 12 7.60 24.07 -8.33
N LEU A 13 6.52 24.71 -8.77
CA LEU A 13 5.16 24.14 -8.79
C LEU A 13 5.09 22.80 -9.52
N ALA A 14 5.81 22.65 -10.65
CA ALA A 14 5.89 21.40 -11.39
C ALA A 14 6.47 20.25 -10.55
N SER A 15 7.48 20.53 -9.73
CA SER A 15 8.09 19.54 -8.83
C SER A 15 7.12 19.12 -7.72
N ILE A 16 6.34 20.06 -7.19
CA ILE A 16 5.31 19.77 -6.19
C ILE A 16 4.22 18.87 -6.78
N ILE A 17 3.69 19.23 -7.96
CA ILE A 17 2.66 18.43 -8.66
C ILE A 17 3.18 17.03 -8.96
N ALA A 18 4.38 16.91 -9.52
CA ALA A 18 4.99 15.62 -9.83
C ALA A 18 5.13 14.74 -8.57
N SER A 19 5.67 15.30 -7.49
CA SER A 19 5.88 14.56 -6.23
C SER A 19 4.56 14.09 -5.61
N VAL A 20 3.55 14.94 -5.58
CA VAL A 20 2.22 14.60 -5.05
C VAL A 20 1.53 13.55 -5.91
N SER A 21 1.61 13.67 -7.24
CA SER A 21 1.04 12.68 -8.17
C SER A 21 1.68 11.31 -8.01
N LEU A 22 3.00 11.26 -7.86
CA LEU A 22 3.74 10.02 -7.64
C LEU A 22 3.36 9.32 -6.33
N VAL A 23 3.23 10.08 -5.24
CA VAL A 23 2.79 9.52 -3.95
C VAL A 23 1.36 8.99 -4.04
N ASN A 24 0.48 9.68 -4.78
CA ASN A 24 -0.91 9.27 -4.95
C ASN A 24 -1.10 8.10 -5.93
N THR A 25 -0.09 7.70 -6.69
CA THR A 25 -0.15 6.50 -7.56
C THR A 25 -0.49 5.23 -6.77
N ARG A 26 -0.13 5.15 -5.50
CA ARG A 26 -0.53 4.04 -4.61
C ARG A 26 -2.06 3.86 -4.53
N GLN A 27 -2.85 4.94 -4.55
CA GLN A 27 -4.31 4.86 -4.51
C GLN A 27 -4.89 4.21 -5.77
N MET A 28 -4.23 4.40 -6.92
CA MET A 28 -4.58 3.68 -8.16
C MET A 28 -4.37 2.17 -8.01
N LEU A 29 -3.29 1.76 -7.34
CA LEU A 29 -3.03 0.34 -7.07
C LEU A 29 -4.06 -0.26 -6.11
N TYR A 30 -4.49 0.49 -5.09
CA TYR A 30 -5.57 0.05 -4.20
C TYR A 30 -6.87 -0.16 -4.96
N SER A 31 -7.26 0.80 -5.80
CA SER A 31 -8.45 0.71 -6.63
C SER A 31 -8.37 -0.47 -7.61
N ALA A 32 -7.21 -0.69 -8.23
CA ALA A 32 -6.97 -1.83 -9.11
C ALA A 32 -7.10 -3.18 -8.38
N SER A 33 -6.67 -3.26 -7.12
CA SER A 33 -6.81 -4.48 -6.30
C SER A 33 -8.27 -4.86 -6.03
N PHE A 34 -9.19 -3.89 -6.02
CA PHE A 34 -10.62 -4.12 -5.86
C PHE A 34 -11.37 -4.32 -7.19
N ALA A 35 -10.72 -4.20 -8.34
CA ALA A 35 -11.35 -4.33 -9.64
C ALA A 35 -12.19 -5.62 -9.81
N PRO A 36 -11.73 -6.81 -9.36
CA PRO A 36 -12.52 -8.03 -9.45
C PRO A 36 -13.84 -7.96 -8.66
N MET A 37 -13.84 -7.29 -7.49
CA MET A 37 -15.02 -7.16 -6.64
C MET A 37 -16.04 -6.18 -7.20
N CYS A 38 -15.57 -5.20 -7.99
CA CYS A 38 -16.39 -4.17 -8.63
C CYS A 38 -16.92 -4.57 -10.01
N ALA A 39 -16.54 -5.73 -10.56
CA ALA A 39 -16.81 -6.11 -11.95
C ALA A 39 -18.31 -6.17 -12.29
N ASN A 40 -19.16 -6.59 -11.33
CA ASN A 40 -20.60 -6.74 -11.51
C ASN A 40 -21.41 -5.53 -11.00
N GLU A 41 -20.76 -4.48 -10.55
CA GLU A 41 -21.40 -3.32 -9.97
C GLU A 41 -21.65 -2.21 -11.02
N ARG A 42 -22.55 -1.28 -10.69
CA ARG A 42 -22.82 -0.12 -11.55
C ARG A 42 -21.56 0.73 -11.67
N LYS A 43 -21.20 1.14 -12.88
CA LYS A 43 -20.01 1.96 -13.18
C LYS A 43 -19.87 3.20 -12.29
N ARG A 44 -21.00 3.86 -11.95
CA ARG A 44 -21.00 5.04 -11.06
C ARG A 44 -20.57 4.68 -9.64
N LEU A 45 -21.04 3.54 -9.12
CA LEU A 45 -20.70 3.08 -7.79
C LEU A 45 -19.22 2.63 -7.72
N SER A 46 -18.76 1.90 -8.73
CA SER A 46 -17.35 1.49 -8.85
C SER A 46 -16.42 2.71 -8.95
N PHE A 47 -16.81 3.73 -9.71
CA PHE A 47 -16.05 4.98 -9.78
C PHE A 47 -16.00 5.69 -8.42
N LEU A 48 -17.15 5.85 -7.74
CA LEU A 48 -17.24 6.50 -6.44
C LEU A 48 -16.40 5.72 -5.39
N PHE A 49 -16.52 4.40 -5.38
CA PHE A 49 -15.72 3.54 -4.53
C PHE A 49 -14.22 3.75 -4.77
N SER A 50 -13.76 3.65 -6.03
CA SER A 50 -12.35 3.80 -6.41
C SER A 50 -11.78 5.18 -6.10
N ALA A 51 -12.60 6.24 -6.27
CA ALA A 51 -12.18 7.62 -6.00
C ALA A 51 -12.08 7.94 -4.50
N THR A 52 -12.71 7.15 -3.63
CA THR A 52 -12.78 7.41 -2.18
C THR A 52 -11.96 6.43 -1.34
N VAL A 53 -11.25 5.49 -1.95
CA VAL A 53 -10.36 4.57 -1.24
C VAL A 53 -9.20 5.34 -0.62
N THR A 54 -9.01 5.15 0.70
CA THR A 54 -7.86 5.65 1.48
C THR A 54 -7.02 4.48 1.98
N ASP A 55 -5.85 4.76 2.55
CA ASP A 55 -4.96 3.74 3.12
C ASP A 55 -5.68 2.93 4.21
N GLU A 56 -6.40 3.61 5.09
CA GLU A 56 -7.12 3.01 6.20
C GLU A 56 -8.31 2.19 5.71
N SER A 57 -9.10 2.76 4.80
CA SER A 57 -10.27 2.08 4.27
C SER A 57 -9.91 0.88 3.39
N PHE A 58 -8.75 0.90 2.72
CA PHE A 58 -8.23 -0.24 1.97
C PHE A 58 -8.07 -1.47 2.86
N GLY A 59 -7.37 -1.33 4.00
CA GLY A 59 -7.14 -2.43 4.93
C GLY A 59 -8.44 -3.02 5.47
N VAL A 60 -9.36 -2.16 5.91
CA VAL A 60 -10.67 -2.57 6.45
C VAL A 60 -11.50 -3.28 5.39
N ASN A 61 -11.63 -2.72 4.20
CA ASN A 61 -12.42 -3.30 3.12
C ASN A 61 -11.84 -4.63 2.64
N MET A 62 -10.51 -4.72 2.47
CA MET A 62 -9.85 -5.95 2.03
C MET A 62 -10.08 -7.10 3.03
N ALA A 63 -9.96 -6.83 4.34
CA ALA A 63 -10.22 -7.82 5.38
C ALA A 63 -11.68 -8.29 5.36
N ASN A 64 -12.63 -7.38 5.18
CA ASN A 64 -14.06 -7.71 5.17
C ASN A 64 -14.51 -8.39 3.88
N PHE A 65 -13.99 -8.03 2.71
CA PHE A 65 -14.25 -8.76 1.48
C PHE A 65 -13.78 -10.22 1.55
N ALA A 66 -12.69 -10.48 2.26
CA ALA A 66 -12.20 -11.84 2.49
C ALA A 66 -13.17 -12.73 3.30
N THR A 67 -14.08 -12.15 4.10
CA THR A 67 -15.10 -12.89 4.85
C THR A 67 -16.31 -13.30 4.00
N GLY A 68 -16.44 -12.78 2.78
CA GLY A 68 -17.57 -13.07 1.87
C GLY A 68 -18.90 -12.41 2.23
N THR A 69 -18.98 -11.66 3.32
CA THR A 69 -20.21 -10.99 3.78
C THR A 69 -20.29 -9.51 3.39
N TRP A 70 -19.23 -9.01 2.76
CA TRP A 70 -19.06 -7.60 2.41
C TRP A 70 -19.43 -7.32 0.96
N ASN A 71 -20.01 -6.15 0.69
CA ASN A 71 -20.36 -5.73 -0.67
C ASN A 71 -19.88 -4.31 -0.97
N VAL A 72 -19.77 -3.95 -2.24
CA VAL A 72 -19.25 -2.66 -2.71
C VAL A 72 -20.04 -1.45 -2.17
N PRO A 73 -21.38 -1.46 -2.07
CA PRO A 73 -22.12 -0.36 -1.46
C PRO A 73 -21.71 -0.08 0.00
N ARG A 74 -21.56 -1.12 0.82
CA ARG A 74 -21.11 -0.96 2.22
C ARG A 74 -19.69 -0.44 2.29
N ALA A 75 -18.80 -0.99 1.47
CA ALA A 75 -17.42 -0.54 1.36
C ALA A 75 -17.34 0.94 0.93
N THR A 76 -18.21 1.38 0.02
CA THR A 76 -18.27 2.78 -0.42
C THR A 76 -18.71 3.71 0.71
N ILE A 77 -19.67 3.29 1.55
CA ILE A 77 -20.08 4.06 2.73
C ILE A 77 -18.91 4.22 3.69
N VAL A 78 -18.17 3.15 3.97
CA VAL A 78 -16.98 3.20 4.83
C VAL A 78 -15.95 4.18 4.26
N ASN A 79 -15.68 4.13 2.97
CA ASN A 79 -14.75 5.05 2.31
C ASN A 79 -15.20 6.51 2.46
N ILE A 80 -16.49 6.80 2.19
CA ILE A 80 -17.04 8.16 2.33
C ILE A 80 -16.95 8.65 3.77
N CYS A 81 -17.29 7.81 4.74
CA CYS A 81 -17.16 8.16 6.16
C CYS A 81 -15.70 8.43 6.55
N SER A 82 -14.77 7.62 6.07
CA SER A 82 -13.33 7.80 6.28
C SER A 82 -12.85 9.13 5.69
N CYS A 83 -13.16 9.41 4.43
CA CYS A 83 -12.80 10.66 3.76
C CYS A 83 -13.40 11.89 4.46
N THR A 84 -14.66 11.80 4.88
CA THR A 84 -15.35 12.89 5.57
C THR A 84 -14.71 13.15 6.93
N SER A 85 -14.45 12.11 7.71
CA SER A 85 -13.76 12.20 9.00
C SER A 85 -12.39 12.82 8.84
N TRP A 86 -11.62 12.39 7.84
CA TRP A 86 -10.30 12.93 7.55
C TRP A 86 -10.35 14.42 7.18
N THR A 87 -11.31 14.82 6.34
CA THR A 87 -11.50 16.22 5.95
C THR A 87 -11.89 17.08 7.14
N LEU A 88 -12.85 16.63 7.94
CA LEU A 88 -13.29 17.36 9.16
C LEU A 88 -12.15 17.48 10.16
N SER A 89 -11.36 16.43 10.36
CA SER A 89 -10.20 16.46 11.26
C SER A 89 -9.13 17.44 10.79
N ASN A 90 -8.89 17.54 9.48
CA ASN A 90 -7.95 18.53 8.93
C ASN A 90 -8.45 19.96 9.16
N VAL A 91 -9.73 20.24 8.90
CA VAL A 91 -10.32 21.57 9.15
C VAL A 91 -10.22 21.91 10.64
N ALA A 92 -10.63 21.01 11.53
CA ALA A 92 -10.52 21.19 12.97
C ALA A 92 -9.06 21.40 13.39
N GLY A 93 -8.13 20.62 12.85
CA GLY A 93 -6.70 20.73 13.12
C GLY A 93 -6.11 22.09 12.73
N VAL A 94 -6.54 22.67 11.60
CA VAL A 94 -6.11 24.01 11.20
C VAL A 94 -6.65 25.08 12.15
N LEU A 95 -7.93 25.00 12.53
CA LEU A 95 -8.56 25.98 13.40
C LEU A 95 -7.98 25.92 14.83
N ILE A 96 -7.86 24.73 15.39
CA ILE A 96 -7.38 24.52 16.76
C ILE A 96 -5.86 24.67 16.82
N GLY A 97 -5.13 24.20 15.83
CA GLY A 97 -3.67 24.28 15.76
C GLY A 97 -3.17 25.71 15.72
N GLY A 98 -3.87 26.59 14.99
CA GLY A 98 -3.58 28.04 14.99
C GLY A 98 -3.82 28.71 16.35
N ALA A 99 -4.87 28.28 17.06
CA ALA A 99 -5.20 28.81 18.38
C ALA A 99 -4.28 28.30 19.49
N LEU A 100 -3.83 27.05 19.41
CA LEU A 100 -2.99 26.40 20.43
C LEU A 100 -1.49 26.56 20.20
N GLY A 101 -1.06 27.10 19.05
CA GLY A 101 0.36 27.28 18.73
C GLY A 101 1.16 25.95 18.68
N ILE A 102 0.52 24.85 18.25
CA ILE A 102 1.14 23.52 18.23
C ILE A 102 2.34 23.52 17.25
N PRO A 103 3.54 23.13 17.71
CA PRO A 103 4.70 23.06 16.82
C PRO A 103 4.50 22.08 15.68
N LEU A 104 4.87 22.47 14.45
CA LEU A 104 4.79 21.63 13.25
C LEU A 104 5.53 20.29 13.40
N ALA A 105 6.56 20.26 14.25
CA ALA A 105 7.32 19.05 14.55
C ALA A 105 6.45 17.95 15.18
N ILE A 106 5.49 18.29 16.04
CA ILE A 106 4.58 17.33 16.68
C ILE A 106 3.64 16.72 15.62
N ALA A 107 3.10 17.55 14.72
CA ALA A 107 2.25 17.08 13.64
C ALA A 107 3.02 16.14 12.67
N SER A 108 4.28 16.48 12.36
CA SER A 108 5.15 15.63 11.53
C SER A 108 5.44 14.29 12.18
N PHE A 109 5.69 14.29 13.49
CA PHE A 109 5.91 13.06 14.26
C PHE A 109 4.65 12.17 14.26
N ALA A 110 3.47 12.76 14.47
CA ALA A 110 2.21 12.03 14.47
C ALA A 110 1.96 11.33 13.12
N MET A 111 2.19 12.01 11.99
CA MET A 111 2.05 11.41 10.66
C MET A 111 3.03 10.27 10.44
N THR A 112 4.29 10.43 10.84
CA THR A 112 5.29 9.36 10.74
C THR A 112 4.88 8.15 11.59
N SER A 113 4.35 8.39 12.80
CA SER A 113 3.87 7.32 13.68
C SER A 113 2.71 6.53 13.11
N ILE A 114 1.77 7.18 12.39
CA ILE A 114 0.68 6.49 11.68
C ILE A 114 1.24 5.53 10.64
N PHE A 115 2.20 5.96 9.82
CA PHE A 115 2.82 5.08 8.81
C PHE A 115 3.59 3.91 9.43
N ILE A 116 4.29 4.13 10.56
CA ILE A 116 4.95 3.04 11.29
C ILE A 116 3.90 2.06 11.83
N CYS A 117 2.80 2.56 12.40
CA CYS A 117 1.71 1.72 12.89
C CYS A 117 1.10 0.87 11.76
N LEU A 118 0.82 1.46 10.60
CA LEU A 118 0.32 0.73 9.42
C LEU A 118 1.31 -0.35 8.97
N LEU A 119 2.60 -0.06 8.97
CA LEU A 119 3.64 -1.01 8.61
C LEU A 119 3.69 -2.20 9.59
N VAL A 120 3.62 -1.94 10.89
CA VAL A 120 3.67 -2.96 11.95
C VAL A 120 2.39 -3.80 11.97
N THR A 121 1.24 -3.21 11.65
CA THR A 121 -0.05 -3.91 11.62
C THR A 121 -0.19 -4.82 10.38
N GLN A 122 0.63 -4.61 9.36
CA GLN A 122 0.62 -5.42 8.15
C GLN A 122 1.11 -6.86 8.45
N LYS A 123 0.48 -7.87 7.81
CA LYS A 123 0.95 -9.26 7.95
C LYS A 123 2.41 -9.36 7.53
N ILE A 124 3.24 -9.85 8.46
CA ILE A 124 4.66 -10.05 8.23
C ILE A 124 4.83 -11.26 7.31
N THR A 125 4.97 -11.00 6.02
CA THR A 125 5.33 -12.01 5.02
C THR A 125 6.79 -11.80 4.66
N PHE A 126 7.49 -12.87 4.33
CA PHE A 126 8.91 -12.77 3.98
C PHE A 126 9.14 -11.80 2.81
N GLU A 127 8.23 -11.79 1.84
CA GLU A 127 8.26 -10.86 0.71
C GLU A 127 8.16 -9.39 1.15
N ASN A 128 7.30 -9.11 2.15
CA ASN A 128 7.14 -7.76 2.71
C ASN A 128 8.39 -7.31 3.46
N VAL A 129 9.04 -8.21 4.18
CA VAL A 129 10.31 -7.92 4.88
C VAL A 129 11.42 -7.63 3.87
N VAL A 130 11.54 -8.43 2.82
CA VAL A 130 12.53 -8.19 1.75
C VAL A 130 12.25 -6.84 1.07
N ALA A 131 10.99 -6.54 0.75
CA ALA A 131 10.60 -5.25 0.17
C ALA A 131 11.03 -4.07 1.05
N ALA A 132 10.74 -4.16 2.35
CA ALA A 132 11.08 -3.11 3.31
C ALA A 132 12.60 -2.90 3.43
N VAL A 133 13.37 -3.98 3.56
CA VAL A 133 14.83 -3.91 3.66
C VAL A 133 15.44 -3.31 2.40
N VAL A 134 15.02 -3.78 1.21
CA VAL A 134 15.54 -3.26 -0.08
C VAL A 134 15.16 -1.80 -0.26
N ALA A 135 13.93 -1.40 0.11
CA ALA A 135 13.49 -0.01 0.04
C ALA A 135 14.33 0.88 0.97
N ILE A 136 14.59 0.47 2.21
CA ILE A 136 15.43 1.22 3.15
C ILE A 136 16.85 1.39 2.62
N VAL A 137 17.48 0.31 2.16
CA VAL A 137 18.82 0.35 1.57
C VAL A 137 18.85 1.24 0.33
N GLY A 138 17.85 1.12 -0.55
CA GLY A 138 17.72 1.95 -1.75
C GLY A 138 17.62 3.45 -1.44
N VAL A 139 16.76 3.82 -0.47
CA VAL A 139 16.63 5.22 -0.03
C VAL A 139 17.95 5.73 0.56
N PHE A 140 18.62 4.92 1.39
CA PHE A 140 19.88 5.33 2.02
C PHE A 140 20.99 5.54 0.98
N THR A 141 21.09 4.64 0.01
CA THR A 141 22.06 4.72 -1.09
C THR A 141 21.81 5.95 -1.96
N CYS A 142 20.55 6.21 -2.34
CA CYS A 142 20.19 7.40 -3.12
C CYS A 142 20.52 8.70 -2.38
N LYS A 143 20.28 8.75 -1.08
CA LYS A 143 20.65 9.92 -0.25
C LYS A 143 22.17 10.11 -0.17
N ALA A 144 22.94 9.02 -0.04
CA ALA A 144 24.39 9.07 0.00
C ALA A 144 25.01 9.58 -1.32
N VAL A 145 24.35 9.32 -2.45
CA VAL A 145 24.76 9.81 -3.79
C VAL A 145 24.24 11.24 -4.07
N GLY A 146 23.54 11.88 -3.13
CA GLY A 146 23.05 13.25 -3.29
C GLY A 146 21.69 13.39 -3.99
N LEU A 147 21.02 12.29 -4.34
CA LEU A 147 19.71 12.25 -4.98
C LEU A 147 18.58 12.27 -3.92
N ALA A 148 18.55 13.26 -3.05
CA ALA A 148 17.61 13.32 -1.93
C ALA A 148 16.15 13.43 -2.37
N GLY A 149 15.84 14.12 -3.48
CA GLY A 149 14.48 14.30 -3.97
C GLY A 149 13.79 13.01 -4.40
N PRO A 150 14.33 12.26 -5.36
CA PRO A 150 13.72 11.01 -5.86
C PRO A 150 14.02 9.77 -5.01
N ALA A 151 14.82 9.88 -3.94
CA ALA A 151 15.31 8.75 -3.15
C ALA A 151 14.17 7.84 -2.65
N ILE A 152 13.07 8.41 -2.16
CA ILE A 152 11.92 7.66 -1.64
C ILE A 152 11.25 6.87 -2.75
N LEU A 153 11.10 7.48 -3.92
CA LEU A 153 10.47 6.85 -5.08
C LEU A 153 11.31 5.69 -5.61
N VAL A 154 12.60 5.92 -5.79
CA VAL A 154 13.55 4.89 -6.26
C VAL A 154 13.59 3.73 -5.27
N GLY A 155 13.69 4.02 -3.97
CA GLY A 155 13.66 2.99 -2.92
C GLY A 155 12.36 2.18 -2.93
N ALA A 156 11.21 2.82 -3.10
CA ALA A 156 9.92 2.14 -3.17
C ALA A 156 9.82 1.22 -4.40
N ILE A 157 10.24 1.69 -5.58
CA ILE A 157 10.22 0.89 -6.81
C ILE A 157 11.16 -0.33 -6.66
N LEU A 158 12.38 -0.12 -6.16
CA LEU A 158 13.33 -1.22 -5.94
C LEU A 158 12.78 -2.24 -4.94
N GLY A 159 12.13 -1.79 -3.86
CA GLY A 159 11.51 -2.67 -2.88
C GLY A 159 10.40 -3.53 -3.48
N VAL A 160 9.51 -2.93 -4.29
CA VAL A 160 8.42 -3.64 -4.97
C VAL A 160 8.97 -4.65 -5.99
N VAL A 161 9.94 -4.25 -6.81
CA VAL A 161 10.56 -5.16 -7.80
C VAL A 161 11.23 -6.35 -7.09
N ALA A 162 11.98 -6.10 -6.02
CA ALA A 162 12.60 -7.17 -5.23
C ALA A 162 11.56 -8.13 -4.64
N ALA A 163 10.47 -7.63 -4.08
CA ALA A 163 9.38 -8.47 -3.56
C ALA A 163 8.72 -9.30 -4.65
N MET A 164 8.48 -8.72 -5.83
CA MET A 164 7.91 -9.44 -6.98
C MET A 164 8.84 -10.57 -7.45
N LEU A 165 10.12 -10.32 -7.58
CA LEU A 165 11.12 -11.33 -7.98
C LEU A 165 11.19 -12.48 -6.96
N VAL A 166 11.25 -12.16 -5.67
CA VAL A 166 11.25 -13.18 -4.61
C VAL A 166 9.95 -13.99 -4.61
N SER A 167 8.81 -13.33 -4.80
CA SER A 167 7.50 -13.99 -4.90
C SER A 167 7.44 -14.94 -6.09
N GLN A 168 7.95 -14.54 -7.26
CA GLN A 168 8.00 -15.39 -8.46
C GLN A 168 8.89 -16.62 -8.25
N VAL A 169 10.11 -16.44 -7.73
CA VAL A 169 11.03 -17.54 -7.44
C VAL A 169 10.43 -18.54 -6.44
N ARG A 170 9.77 -18.04 -5.40
CA ARG A 170 9.10 -18.91 -4.42
C ARG A 170 7.91 -19.67 -5.01
N ARG A 171 7.14 -19.02 -5.89
CA ARG A 171 6.02 -19.70 -6.59
C ARG A 171 6.52 -20.81 -7.50
N GLN A 172 7.61 -20.58 -8.22
CA GLN A 172 8.23 -21.60 -9.08
C GLN A 172 8.72 -22.78 -8.25
N ARG A 173 9.46 -22.55 -7.18
CA ARG A 173 9.92 -23.62 -6.28
C ARG A 173 8.77 -24.43 -5.68
N ARG A 174 7.72 -23.80 -5.21
CA ARG A 174 6.53 -24.50 -4.70
C ARG A 174 5.84 -25.33 -5.77
N ALA A 175 5.80 -24.86 -7.01
CA ALA A 175 5.23 -25.62 -8.14
C ALA A 175 6.10 -26.82 -8.48
N GLU A 176 7.43 -26.70 -8.44
CA GLU A 176 8.38 -27.79 -8.63
C GLU A 176 8.28 -28.84 -7.51
N ASP A 177 8.22 -28.39 -6.25
CA ASP A 177 8.06 -29.28 -5.09
C ASP A 177 6.75 -30.07 -5.16
N ALA A 178 5.63 -29.41 -5.48
CA ALA A 178 4.33 -30.05 -5.65
C ALA A 178 4.30 -31.05 -6.81
N ALA A 179 4.96 -30.73 -7.94
CA ALA A 179 5.08 -31.63 -9.07
C ALA A 179 5.97 -32.85 -8.74
N LEU A 180 6.98 -32.68 -7.91
CA LEU A 180 7.83 -33.75 -7.44
C LEU A 180 7.07 -34.68 -6.48
N GLU A 181 6.31 -34.12 -5.53
CA GLU A 181 5.47 -34.89 -4.61
C GLU A 181 4.41 -35.71 -5.36
N GLU A 182 3.78 -35.15 -6.40
CA GLU A 182 2.84 -35.85 -7.24
C GLU A 182 3.48 -37.02 -7.99
N LYS A 183 4.70 -36.84 -8.52
CA LYS A 183 5.44 -37.90 -9.17
C LYS A 183 5.82 -39.04 -8.22
N ILE A 184 6.25 -38.69 -7.00
CA ILE A 184 6.60 -39.69 -5.98
C ILE A 184 5.33 -40.47 -5.55
N ALA A 185 4.20 -39.77 -5.36
CA ALA A 185 2.96 -40.43 -5.01
C ALA A 185 2.45 -41.39 -6.10
N LYS A 186 2.57 -41.02 -7.40
CA LYS A 186 2.24 -41.91 -8.53
C LYS A 186 3.16 -43.13 -8.59
N ALA A 187 4.46 -42.94 -8.42
CA ALA A 187 5.42 -44.05 -8.43
C ALA A 187 5.22 -45.02 -7.25
N ALA A 188 4.81 -44.52 -6.09
CA ALA A 188 4.47 -45.34 -4.92
C ALA A 188 3.17 -46.14 -5.12
N GLY A 189 2.17 -45.55 -5.80
CA GLY A 189 0.90 -46.23 -6.11
C GLY A 189 1.02 -47.33 -7.15
N GLU A 190 1.88 -47.16 -8.16
CA GLU A 190 2.13 -48.20 -9.17
C GLU A 190 2.89 -49.43 -8.62
N GLY A 191 3.70 -49.25 -7.58
CA GLY A 191 4.42 -50.35 -6.93
C GLY A 191 3.57 -51.27 -6.04
N ASP A 192 2.37 -50.85 -5.64
CA ASP A 192 1.47 -51.58 -4.76
C ASP A 192 0.45 -52.43 -5.55
N ASP A 193 0.23 -52.08 -6.81
CA ASP A 193 -0.71 -52.81 -7.73
C ASP A 193 -0.05 -54.03 -8.41
N GLU A 194 1.28 -54.16 -8.34
CA GLU A 194 2.05 -55.30 -8.89
C GLU A 194 2.36 -56.40 -7.84
N ARG A 195 1.82 -56.34 -6.64
CA ARG A 195 1.98 -57.36 -5.59
C ARG A 195 0.67 -58.08 -5.29
#